data_b60d71bc3613e4775dfb92eaf55fa8a0
#
_entry.id   b60d71bc3613e4775dfb92eaf55fa8a0
#
_cell.length_a   1.000
_cell.length_b   1.000
_cell.length_c   1.000
_cell.angle_alpha   90.00
_cell.angle_beta   90.00
_cell.angle_gamma   90.00
#
_symmetry.space_group_name_H-M   'P 1'
#
loop_
_entity.id
_entity.type
_entity.pdbx_description
1 polymer ?
#
loop_
_entity_poly.entity_id
_entity_poly.type
_entity_poly.pdbx_seq_one_letter_code
_entity_poly.pdbx_strand_id
1 'polypeptide(L)'
;KRQAIVNAGVTFRLLDEPSGTTEEFYYPEGILGFVRELDQEKGISSPLFFEGSGKGRDRADKPEYKVKAAVALCFNNEVNLIEYYHNSSWLEYGGSPDKAVRNALVNEFDRQAKLQDKYKNNEAKITFADIEDSLILVTNSFSTQTSYENQTKKAINNKYIQEFLT
;
A
#
# COMPACT_ATOMS: atom_id res chain seq x y z
N LYS A 1 12.46 8.08 -8.55
CA LYS A 1 12.09 6.69 -8.23
C LYS A 1 10.60 6.55 -7.93
N ARG A 2 10.01 7.22 -6.91
CA ARG A 2 8.60 7.07 -6.49
C ARG A 2 7.59 7.22 -7.65
N GLN A 3 7.80 8.20 -8.55
CA GLN A 3 6.91 8.38 -9.70
C GLN A 3 6.94 7.21 -10.68
N ALA A 4 8.09 6.56 -10.86
CA ALA A 4 8.21 5.39 -11.73
C ALA A 4 7.47 4.16 -11.14
N ILE A 5 7.53 3.98 -9.83
CA ILE A 5 6.87 2.87 -9.13
C ILE A 5 5.34 2.91 -9.30
N VAL A 6 4.73 4.10 -9.23
CA VAL A 6 3.26 4.26 -9.29
C VAL A 6 2.72 4.47 -10.71
N ASN A 7 3.59 4.67 -11.69
CA ASN A 7 3.24 4.81 -13.11
C ASN A 7 3.91 3.68 -13.91
N ALA A 8 3.38 2.48 -13.77
CA ALA A 8 3.92 1.28 -14.41
C ALA A 8 4.17 1.48 -15.91
N GLY A 9 5.35 1.06 -16.40
CA GLY A 9 5.72 1.15 -17.81
C GLY A 9 6.20 2.53 -18.27
N VAL A 10 6.26 3.53 -17.39
CA VAL A 10 6.80 4.87 -17.70
C VAL A 10 8.23 4.98 -17.22
N THR A 11 9.13 5.38 -18.11
CA THR A 11 10.53 5.66 -17.80
C THR A 11 10.70 7.09 -17.32
N PHE A 12 11.33 7.26 -16.16
CA PHE A 12 11.72 8.57 -15.61
C PHE A 12 13.23 8.69 -15.63
N ARG A 13 13.75 9.75 -16.26
CA ARG A 13 15.17 10.08 -16.29
C ARG A 13 15.44 11.33 -15.50
N LEU A 14 16.40 11.26 -14.60
CA LEU A 14 16.94 12.38 -13.85
C LEU A 14 18.33 12.70 -14.39
N LEU A 15 18.51 13.88 -14.95
CA LEU A 15 19.81 14.40 -15.34
C LEU A 15 20.31 15.36 -14.27
N ASP A 16 21.46 15.05 -13.68
CA ASP A 16 22.18 15.98 -12.81
C ASP A 16 23.20 16.74 -13.67
N GLU A 17 22.84 17.95 -14.08
CA GLU A 17 23.68 18.78 -14.97
C GLU A 17 25.07 19.07 -14.43
N PRO A 18 25.26 19.38 -13.09
CA PRO A 18 26.57 19.65 -12.54
C PRO A 18 27.56 18.47 -12.62
N SER A 19 27.08 17.25 -12.41
CA SER A 19 27.90 16.04 -12.48
C SER A 19 27.89 15.36 -13.85
N GLY A 20 26.94 15.73 -14.73
CA GLY A 20 26.70 15.07 -16.01
C GLY A 20 26.16 13.64 -15.88
N THR A 21 25.71 13.24 -14.68
CA THR A 21 25.18 11.89 -14.45
C THR A 21 23.71 11.81 -14.80
N THR A 22 23.28 10.65 -15.32
CA THR A 22 21.88 10.36 -15.59
C THR A 22 21.46 9.13 -14.83
N GLU A 23 20.39 9.25 -14.07
CA GLU A 23 19.70 8.13 -13.44
C GLU A 23 18.39 7.83 -14.17
N GLU A 24 18.12 6.54 -14.38
CA GLU A 24 16.89 6.08 -15.03
C GLU A 24 16.12 5.16 -14.07
N PHE A 25 14.81 5.41 -13.96
CA PHE A 25 13.90 4.62 -13.15
C PHE A 25 12.78 4.07 -14.04
N TYR A 26 12.65 2.74 -14.08
CA TYR A 26 11.66 2.05 -14.89
C TYR A 26 11.12 0.83 -14.14
N TYR A 27 9.82 0.81 -13.87
CA TYR A 27 9.11 -0.28 -13.22
C TYR A 27 7.98 -0.78 -14.12
N PRO A 28 8.21 -1.76 -15.01
CA PRO A 28 7.18 -2.25 -15.92
C PRO A 28 6.00 -2.89 -15.18
N GLU A 29 6.26 -3.54 -14.05
CA GLU A 29 5.25 -4.14 -13.17
C GLU A 29 4.80 -3.18 -12.04
N GLY A 30 5.19 -1.90 -12.09
CA GLY A 30 4.81 -0.90 -11.09
C GLY A 30 5.18 -1.29 -9.66
N ILE A 31 4.21 -1.20 -8.75
CA ILE A 31 4.42 -1.50 -7.32
C ILE A 31 4.82 -2.96 -7.05
N LEU A 32 4.38 -3.91 -7.87
CA LEU A 32 4.79 -5.31 -7.72
C LEU A 32 6.28 -5.49 -8.02
N GLY A 33 6.79 -4.87 -9.09
CA GLY A 33 8.21 -4.87 -9.43
C GLY A 33 9.06 -4.25 -8.34
N PHE A 34 8.57 -3.20 -7.69
CA PHE A 34 9.25 -2.57 -6.57
C PHE A 34 9.28 -3.46 -5.32
N VAL A 35 8.18 -4.13 -4.99
CA VAL A 35 8.15 -5.10 -3.88
C VAL A 35 9.11 -6.25 -4.13
N ARG A 36 9.18 -6.79 -5.36
CA ARG A 36 10.16 -7.82 -5.74
C ARG A 36 11.61 -7.35 -5.62
N GLU A 37 11.89 -6.11 -6.03
CA GLU A 37 13.23 -5.49 -5.88
C GLU A 37 13.66 -5.44 -4.40
N LEU A 38 12.73 -5.10 -3.50
CA LEU A 38 13.01 -5.04 -2.07
C LEU A 38 13.15 -6.42 -1.44
N ASP A 39 12.33 -7.37 -1.87
CA ASP A 39 12.31 -8.73 -1.35
C ASP A 39 13.57 -9.54 -1.70
N GLN A 40 14.16 -9.29 -2.88
CA GLN A 40 15.38 -9.96 -3.36
C GLN A 40 15.31 -11.49 -3.31
N GLU A 41 14.11 -12.06 -3.46
CA GLU A 41 13.87 -13.51 -3.34
C GLU A 41 14.25 -14.12 -1.96
N LYS A 42 14.36 -13.28 -0.92
CA LYS A 42 14.68 -13.70 0.46
C LYS A 42 13.46 -13.71 1.38
N GLY A 43 12.30 -13.41 0.83
CA GLY A 43 11.05 -13.33 1.57
C GLY A 43 10.60 -14.65 2.18
N ILE A 44 9.85 -14.56 3.26
CA ILE A 44 9.13 -15.68 3.88
C ILE A 44 7.98 -16.13 2.98
N SER A 45 7.43 -15.20 2.20
CA SER A 45 6.37 -15.45 1.24
C SER A 45 6.70 -14.84 -0.12
N SER A 46 6.22 -15.45 -1.19
CA SER A 46 6.29 -14.82 -2.51
C SER A 46 5.47 -13.52 -2.53
N PRO A 47 5.91 -12.50 -3.28
CA PRO A 47 5.15 -11.28 -3.46
C PRO A 47 3.76 -11.53 -4.05
N LEU A 48 2.75 -11.02 -3.37
CA LEU A 48 1.34 -11.06 -3.77
C LEU A 48 0.94 -9.73 -4.38
N PHE A 49 0.05 -9.78 -5.36
CA PHE A 49 -0.49 -8.59 -6.01
C PHE A 49 -2.00 -8.71 -6.16
N PHE A 50 -2.69 -7.64 -5.80
CA PHE A 50 -4.14 -7.51 -5.94
C PHE A 50 -4.46 -6.17 -6.58
N GLU A 51 -5.43 -6.16 -7.48
CA GLU A 51 -5.99 -4.92 -8.02
C GLU A 51 -7.50 -5.01 -8.14
N GLY A 52 -8.15 -3.87 -8.04
CA GLY A 52 -9.58 -3.78 -8.19
C GLY A 52 -10.05 -2.37 -8.50
N SER A 53 -11.30 -2.27 -8.89
CA SER A 53 -11.98 -0.99 -9.11
C SER A 53 -13.40 -1.05 -8.60
N GLY A 54 -13.90 0.08 -8.13
CA GLY A 54 -15.25 0.19 -7.62
C GLY A 54 -15.81 1.60 -7.74
N LYS A 55 -17.06 1.75 -7.35
CA LYS A 55 -17.77 3.03 -7.29
C LYS A 55 -18.59 3.09 -6.00
N GLY A 56 -18.45 4.17 -5.27
CA GLY A 56 -19.16 4.38 -4.02
C GLY A 56 -19.06 5.82 -3.54
N ARG A 57 -19.47 6.04 -2.30
CA ARG A 57 -19.55 7.37 -1.69
C ARG A 57 -19.12 7.33 -0.22
N ASP A 58 -18.56 8.41 0.27
CA ASP A 58 -18.14 8.50 1.69
C ASP A 58 -19.31 8.59 2.66
N ARG A 59 -20.46 9.15 2.21
CA ARG A 59 -21.71 9.28 2.97
C ARG A 59 -22.90 9.32 2.01
N ALA A 60 -24.08 9.00 2.50
CA ALA A 60 -25.32 8.95 1.70
C ALA A 60 -25.68 10.27 1.00
N ASP A 61 -25.31 11.41 1.59
CA ASP A 61 -25.54 12.77 1.07
C ASP A 61 -24.46 13.27 0.09
N LYS A 62 -23.42 12.45 -0.19
CA LYS A 62 -22.33 12.82 -1.10
C LYS A 62 -22.45 12.10 -2.45
N PRO A 63 -21.94 12.72 -3.53
CA PRO A 63 -21.89 12.06 -4.84
C PRO A 63 -21.02 10.82 -4.81
N GLU A 64 -21.33 9.87 -5.65
CA GLU A 64 -20.48 8.70 -5.87
C GLU A 64 -19.25 9.06 -6.69
N TYR A 65 -18.15 8.39 -6.40
CA TYR A 65 -16.90 8.51 -7.15
C TYR A 65 -16.29 7.15 -7.44
N LYS A 66 -15.42 7.11 -8.45
CA LYS A 66 -14.72 5.89 -8.85
C LYS A 66 -13.43 5.75 -8.08
N VAL A 67 -13.09 4.53 -7.69
CA VAL A 67 -11.82 4.14 -7.08
C VAL A 67 -11.22 3.01 -7.89
N LYS A 68 -9.93 3.08 -8.13
CA LYS A 68 -9.09 1.96 -8.56
C LYS A 68 -7.96 1.84 -7.55
N ALA A 69 -7.64 0.63 -7.12
CA ALA A 69 -6.53 0.41 -6.21
C ALA A 69 -5.78 -0.87 -6.57
N ALA A 70 -4.48 -0.84 -6.31
CA ALA A 70 -3.59 -1.99 -6.37
C ALA A 70 -2.81 -2.07 -5.06
N VAL A 71 -2.58 -3.30 -4.61
CA VAL A 71 -1.81 -3.63 -3.40
C VAL A 71 -0.79 -4.68 -3.77
N ALA A 72 0.47 -4.45 -3.47
CA ALA A 72 1.54 -5.43 -3.56
C ALA A 72 2.15 -5.64 -2.17
N LEU A 73 2.33 -6.87 -1.75
CA LEU A 73 2.91 -7.18 -0.44
C LEU A 73 3.64 -8.52 -0.42
N CYS A 74 4.59 -8.65 0.48
CA CYS A 74 5.19 -9.92 0.91
C CYS A 74 5.72 -9.79 2.34
N PHE A 75 6.13 -10.91 2.90
CA PHE A 75 6.76 -10.95 4.23
C PHE A 75 8.25 -11.28 4.10
N ASN A 76 9.08 -10.49 4.77
CA ASN A 76 10.53 -10.58 4.72
C ASN A 76 11.13 -10.25 6.10
N ASN A 77 12.11 -11.02 6.56
CA ASN A 77 12.73 -10.81 7.87
C ASN A 77 13.90 -9.81 7.86
N GLU A 78 14.39 -9.45 6.69
CA GLU A 78 15.55 -8.55 6.55
C GLU A 78 15.13 -7.11 6.22
N VAL A 79 13.98 -6.96 5.55
CA VAL A 79 13.50 -5.66 5.05
C VAL A 79 12.04 -5.50 5.38
N ASN A 80 11.68 -4.33 5.91
CA ASN A 80 10.29 -3.90 6.02
C ASN A 80 10.12 -2.54 5.34
N LEU A 81 9.00 -2.35 4.68
CA LEU A 81 8.60 -1.09 4.07
C LEU A 81 7.08 -1.03 3.93
N ILE A 82 6.48 0.04 4.39
CA ILE A 82 5.04 0.28 4.18
C ILE A 82 4.88 1.66 3.53
N GLU A 83 4.44 1.69 2.27
CA GLU A 83 4.20 2.92 1.53
C GLU A 83 2.80 2.96 0.93
N TYR A 84 2.16 4.12 1.05
CA TYR A 84 0.84 4.39 0.50
C TYR A 84 0.93 5.49 -0.54
N TYR A 85 0.31 5.25 -1.71
CA TYR A 85 0.21 6.22 -2.79
C TYR A 85 -1.25 6.45 -3.17
N HIS A 86 -1.58 7.69 -3.46
CA HIS A 86 -2.89 8.08 -3.96
C HIS A 86 -2.78 9.17 -5.03
N ASN A 87 -3.41 8.94 -6.20
CA ASN A 87 -3.31 9.84 -7.36
C ASN A 87 -1.85 10.23 -7.65
N SER A 88 -0.95 9.23 -7.69
CA SER A 88 0.51 9.35 -7.90
C SER A 88 1.27 10.14 -6.82
N SER A 89 0.63 10.53 -5.73
CA SER A 89 1.26 11.20 -4.60
C SER A 89 1.56 10.22 -3.47
N TRP A 90 2.74 10.33 -2.88
CA TRP A 90 3.08 9.60 -1.67
C TRP A 90 2.35 10.17 -0.45
N LEU A 91 1.68 9.29 0.29
CA LEU A 91 0.97 9.64 1.52
C LEU A 91 1.87 9.29 2.71
N GLU A 92 2.64 10.28 3.18
CA GLU A 92 3.58 10.10 4.30
C GLU A 92 2.89 9.59 5.57
N TYR A 93 1.64 9.99 5.80
CA TYR A 93 0.84 9.60 6.97
C TYR A 93 -0.30 8.63 6.63
N GLY A 94 -0.37 8.13 5.40
CA GLY A 94 -1.34 7.14 4.93
C GLY A 94 -2.79 7.62 4.97
N GLY A 95 -3.39 7.65 6.14
CA GLY A 95 -4.82 7.98 6.30
C GLY A 95 -5.73 6.79 6.02
N SER A 96 -6.71 6.94 5.12
CA SER A 96 -7.66 5.87 4.79
C SER A 96 -7.01 4.56 4.32
N PRO A 97 -6.01 4.57 3.43
CA PRO A 97 -5.32 3.34 3.03
C PRO A 97 -4.58 2.65 4.19
N ASP A 98 -3.91 3.41 5.05
CA ASP A 98 -3.22 2.86 6.22
C ASP A 98 -4.22 2.18 7.17
N LYS A 99 -5.32 2.86 7.50
CA LYS A 99 -6.36 2.30 8.37
C LYS A 99 -6.97 1.02 7.79
N ALA A 100 -7.22 0.99 6.48
CA ALA A 100 -7.76 -0.18 5.79
C ALA A 100 -6.81 -1.37 5.87
N VAL A 101 -5.55 -1.18 5.50
CA VAL A 101 -4.52 -2.23 5.49
C VAL A 101 -4.30 -2.79 6.89
N ARG A 102 -4.13 -1.93 7.91
CA ARG A 102 -3.97 -2.37 9.30
C ARG A 102 -5.15 -3.24 9.75
N ASN A 103 -6.37 -2.80 9.49
CA ASN A 103 -7.56 -3.56 9.86
C ASN A 103 -7.67 -4.88 9.09
N ALA A 104 -7.46 -4.88 7.78
CA ALA A 104 -7.56 -6.08 6.96
C ALA A 104 -6.54 -7.14 7.39
N LEU A 105 -5.27 -6.76 7.54
CA LEU A 105 -4.21 -7.70 7.94
C LEU A 105 -4.43 -8.25 9.34
N VAL A 106 -4.69 -7.39 10.34
CA VAL A 106 -4.93 -7.85 11.72
C VAL A 106 -6.12 -8.80 11.79
N ASN A 107 -7.22 -8.47 11.10
CA ASN A 107 -8.42 -9.31 11.11
C ASN A 107 -8.17 -10.66 10.42
N GLU A 108 -7.46 -10.67 9.30
CA GLU A 108 -7.17 -11.92 8.59
C GLU A 108 -6.18 -12.79 9.36
N PHE A 109 -5.11 -12.23 9.91
CA PHE A 109 -4.18 -13.00 10.75
C PHE A 109 -4.84 -13.55 12.01
N ASP A 110 -5.67 -12.75 12.70
CA ASP A 110 -6.45 -13.20 13.85
C ASP A 110 -7.41 -14.34 13.46
N ARG A 111 -8.10 -14.21 12.33
CA ARG A 111 -8.99 -15.24 11.80
C ARG A 111 -8.23 -16.54 11.51
N GLN A 112 -7.09 -16.46 10.83
CA GLN A 112 -6.27 -17.64 10.51
C GLN A 112 -5.68 -18.28 11.76
N ALA A 113 -5.17 -17.48 12.70
CA ALA A 113 -4.63 -18.00 13.95
C ALA A 113 -5.69 -18.76 14.78
N LYS A 114 -6.92 -18.27 14.80
CA LYS A 114 -8.05 -18.97 15.44
C LYS A 114 -8.44 -20.26 14.72
N LEU A 115 -8.54 -20.22 13.38
CA LEU A 115 -8.89 -21.39 12.58
C LEU A 115 -7.86 -22.52 12.70
N GLN A 116 -6.60 -22.17 12.88
CA GLN A 116 -5.50 -23.12 12.98
C GLN A 116 -5.10 -23.45 14.42
N ASP A 117 -5.89 -22.97 15.40
CA ASP A 117 -5.68 -23.18 16.83
C ASP A 117 -4.25 -22.79 17.31
N LYS A 118 -3.77 -21.64 16.78
CA LYS A 118 -2.41 -21.15 17.07
C LYS A 118 -2.30 -20.35 18.35
N TYR A 119 -3.40 -19.79 18.87
CA TYR A 119 -3.37 -19.09 20.14
C TYR A 119 -3.23 -20.03 21.33
N LYS A 120 -2.29 -19.73 22.20
CA LYS A 120 -2.17 -20.39 23.49
C LYS A 120 -3.19 -19.82 24.49
N ASN A 121 -3.48 -20.59 25.54
CA ASN A 121 -4.36 -20.12 26.62
C ASN A 121 -3.85 -18.78 27.20
N ASN A 122 -4.74 -17.80 27.27
CA ASN A 122 -4.48 -16.43 27.73
C ASN A 122 -3.53 -15.58 26.86
N GLU A 123 -3.26 -16.00 25.61
CA GLU A 123 -2.50 -15.19 24.67
C GLU A 123 -3.33 -14.00 24.17
N ALA A 124 -2.71 -12.82 24.10
CA ALA A 124 -3.36 -11.62 23.56
C ALA A 124 -3.60 -11.77 22.04
N LYS A 125 -4.65 -11.12 21.56
CA LYS A 125 -4.94 -11.04 20.13
C LYS A 125 -3.76 -10.36 19.40
N ILE A 126 -3.42 -10.86 18.20
CA ILE A 126 -2.43 -10.26 17.33
C ILE A 126 -2.74 -8.78 17.05
N THR A 127 -1.70 -7.97 17.02
CA THR A 127 -1.75 -6.53 16.70
C THR A 127 -1.02 -6.25 15.42
N PHE A 128 -1.16 -5.03 14.88
CA PHE A 128 -0.42 -4.66 13.68
C PHE A 128 1.09 -4.59 13.92
N ALA A 129 1.53 -4.22 15.14
CA ALA A 129 2.94 -4.22 15.51
C ALA A 129 3.61 -5.60 15.37
N ASP A 130 2.86 -6.68 15.56
CA ASP A 130 3.35 -8.05 15.39
C ASP A 130 3.55 -8.44 13.90
N ILE A 131 3.01 -7.64 12.99
CA ILE A 131 3.01 -7.89 11.54
C ILE A 131 3.99 -6.96 10.81
N GLU A 132 4.03 -5.68 11.19
CA GLU A 132 4.68 -4.61 10.44
C GLU A 132 6.20 -4.77 10.32
N ASP A 133 6.86 -5.38 11.29
CA ASP A 133 8.31 -5.57 11.29
C ASP A 133 8.82 -6.50 10.18
N SER A 134 7.95 -7.36 9.65
CA SER A 134 8.27 -8.29 8.57
C SER A 134 7.54 -7.95 7.26
N LEU A 135 6.85 -6.82 7.19
CA LEU A 135 5.95 -6.51 6.08
C LEU A 135 6.61 -5.58 5.06
N ILE A 136 6.68 -6.02 3.80
CA ILE A 136 6.88 -5.14 2.65
C ILE A 136 5.50 -4.96 2.01
N LEU A 137 4.99 -3.72 1.99
CA LEU A 137 3.67 -3.41 1.44
C LEU A 137 3.68 -2.06 0.73
N VAL A 138 3.16 -2.07 -0.48
CA VAL A 138 2.92 -0.83 -1.25
C VAL A 138 1.50 -0.84 -1.77
N THR A 139 0.77 0.24 -1.51
CA THR A 139 -0.54 0.47 -2.13
C THR A 139 -0.49 1.63 -3.11
N ASN A 140 -1.21 1.52 -4.21
CA ASN A 140 -1.38 2.59 -5.18
C ASN A 140 -2.86 2.71 -5.53
N SER A 141 -3.49 3.80 -5.14
CA SER A 141 -4.90 4.04 -5.35
C SER A 141 -5.15 5.31 -6.17
N PHE A 142 -6.24 5.30 -6.91
CA PHE A 142 -6.72 6.44 -7.68
C PHE A 142 -8.20 6.65 -7.40
N SER A 143 -8.61 7.90 -7.26
CA SER A 143 -10.02 8.24 -7.17
C SER A 143 -10.34 9.52 -7.95
N THR A 144 -11.57 9.60 -8.45
CA THR A 144 -12.06 10.80 -9.12
C THR A 144 -12.44 11.91 -8.15
N GLN A 145 -12.48 11.60 -6.85
CA GLN A 145 -12.69 12.57 -5.77
C GLN A 145 -11.83 12.19 -4.58
N THR A 146 -11.02 13.13 -4.12
CA THR A 146 -10.10 12.94 -2.99
C THR A 146 -10.37 13.95 -1.89
N SER A 147 -10.44 13.49 -0.65
CA SER A 147 -10.50 14.32 0.55
C SER A 147 -9.19 14.18 1.31
N TYR A 148 -8.37 15.23 1.29
CA TYR A 148 -7.12 15.28 2.04
C TYR A 148 -7.37 15.76 3.47
N GLU A 149 -6.64 15.20 4.44
CA GLU A 149 -6.75 15.62 5.84
C GLU A 149 -6.23 17.06 6.05
N ASN A 150 -5.24 17.47 5.23
CA ASN A 150 -4.64 18.78 5.32
C ASN A 150 -4.09 19.25 3.97
N GLN A 151 -3.63 20.52 3.94
CA GLN A 151 -3.09 21.16 2.75
C GLN A 151 -1.79 20.51 2.23
N THR A 152 -1.06 19.79 3.06
CA THR A 152 0.19 19.12 2.66
C THR A 152 -0.04 17.86 1.83
N LYS A 153 -1.29 17.38 1.73
CA LYS A 153 -1.71 16.21 0.95
C LYS A 153 -0.99 14.90 1.32
N LYS A 154 -0.54 14.79 2.57
CA LYS A 154 0.21 13.64 3.07
C LYS A 154 -0.67 12.52 3.65
N ALA A 155 -1.97 12.76 3.79
CA ALA A 155 -2.97 11.78 4.22
C ALA A 155 -4.32 12.08 3.57
N ILE A 156 -5.09 11.03 3.31
CA ILE A 156 -6.48 11.13 2.82
C ILE A 156 -7.45 10.55 3.85
N ASN A 157 -8.70 11.04 3.86
CA ASN A 157 -9.72 10.62 4.82
C ASN A 157 -11.00 10.12 4.16
N ASN A 158 -10.94 9.73 2.90
CA ASN A 158 -12.07 9.16 2.17
C ASN A 158 -12.53 7.84 2.79
N LYS A 159 -13.76 7.81 3.29
CA LYS A 159 -14.34 6.63 3.95
C LYS A 159 -14.52 5.46 2.97
N TYR A 160 -15.02 5.72 1.77
CA TYR A 160 -15.21 4.68 0.77
C TYR A 160 -13.88 4.06 0.30
N ILE A 161 -12.79 4.84 0.21
CA ILE A 161 -11.47 4.27 -0.10
C ILE A 161 -11.01 3.31 1.00
N GLN A 162 -11.26 3.65 2.27
CA GLN A 162 -10.97 2.75 3.39
C GLN A 162 -11.80 1.45 3.28
N GLU A 163 -13.11 1.56 3.07
CA GLU A 163 -14.00 0.40 2.92
C GLU A 163 -13.62 -0.48 1.72
N PHE A 164 -13.22 0.14 0.61
CA PHE A 164 -12.83 -0.56 -0.61
C PHE A 164 -11.53 -1.35 -0.47
N LEU A 165 -10.58 -0.86 0.35
CA LEU A 165 -9.28 -1.49 0.59
C LEU A 165 -9.29 -2.51 1.75
N THR A 166 -10.34 -2.54 2.57
CA THR A 166 -10.52 -3.52 3.65
C THR A 166 -11.14 -4.81 3.13
#